data_00564c071971e87abd8592c452a406b9
#
_entry.id   00564c071971e87abd8592c452a406b9
#
_cell.length_a   1.000
_cell.length_b   1.000
_cell.length_c   1.000
_cell.angle_alpha   90.00
_cell.angle_beta   90.00
_cell.angle_gamma   90.00
#
_symmetry.space_group_name_H-M   'P 1'
#
loop_
_entity.id
_entity.type
_entity.pdbx_description
1 polymer ?
#
loop_
_entity_poly.entity_id
_entity_poly.type
_entity_poly.pdbx_seq_one_letter_code
_entity_poly.pdbx_strand_id
1 'polypeptide(L)'
;QEGHHSREHELYNQRLREMGYDVDYLERGVKRRIAFIKKRFSPEAMLAGTCAVEHFTAILGDVLLTNPRMLEGADPQMARLWRWHALEETEHKSVAFDMFMQVCGDRKMLGKAMRRSTFFFMLDTTRGLIHMLKRDGLLWNWRVWRDGINWLWGRQGVFRPLVGVYMDFYRDGFHPWQHDNMHLVEQYRPDYEQDAALAS
;
A
#
# COMPACT_ATOMS: atom_id res chain seq x y z
N GLN A 1 5.44 -14.98 6.42
CA GLN A 1 5.11 -14.08 5.29
C GLN A 1 5.73 -12.71 5.51
N GLU A 2 5.43 -11.97 6.57
CA GLU A 2 5.96 -10.62 6.87
C GLU A 2 7.50 -10.50 6.86
N GLY A 3 8.22 -11.57 7.24
CA GLY A 3 9.69 -11.60 7.18
C GLY A 3 10.22 -11.59 5.74
N HIS A 4 9.52 -12.20 4.80
CA HIS A 4 9.86 -12.16 3.37
C HIS A 4 9.55 -10.78 2.78
N HIS A 5 8.41 -10.17 3.11
CA HIS A 5 8.07 -8.80 2.75
C HIS A 5 9.19 -7.82 3.11
N SER A 6 9.63 -7.84 4.38
CA SER A 6 10.68 -6.95 4.87
C SER A 6 11.99 -7.11 4.09
N ARG A 7 12.36 -8.33 3.72
CA ARG A 7 13.57 -8.61 2.95
C ARG A 7 13.49 -8.05 1.52
N GLU A 8 12.37 -8.28 0.84
CA GLU A 8 12.17 -7.80 -0.53
C GLU A 8 12.12 -6.27 -0.60
N HIS A 9 11.49 -5.62 0.39
CA HIS A 9 11.51 -4.17 0.51
C HIS A 9 12.92 -3.62 0.75
N GLU A 10 13.76 -4.30 1.55
CA GLU A 10 15.14 -3.86 1.76
C GLU A 10 15.98 -4.02 0.48
N LEU A 11 15.82 -5.10 -0.27
CA LEU A 11 16.48 -5.27 -1.58
C LEU A 11 16.06 -4.18 -2.57
N TYR A 12 14.78 -3.84 -2.61
CA TYR A 12 14.27 -2.73 -3.42
C TYR A 12 14.89 -1.39 -2.99
N ASN A 13 14.93 -1.12 -1.69
CA ASN A 13 15.54 0.09 -1.13
C ASN A 13 17.04 0.17 -1.43
N GLN A 14 17.75 -0.96 -1.39
CA GLN A 14 19.16 -1.01 -1.77
C GLN A 14 19.33 -0.64 -3.24
N ARG A 15 18.46 -1.14 -4.12
CA ARG A 15 18.49 -0.78 -5.54
C ARG A 15 18.28 0.71 -5.77
N LEU A 16 17.35 1.33 -5.04
CA LEU A 16 17.14 2.77 -5.09
C LEU A 16 18.37 3.56 -4.63
N ARG A 17 19.08 3.10 -3.57
CA ARG A 17 20.35 3.70 -3.12
C ARG A 17 21.42 3.61 -4.20
N GLU A 18 21.56 2.47 -4.86
CA GLU A 18 22.50 2.28 -5.99
C GLU A 18 22.20 3.24 -7.15
N MET A 19 20.93 3.54 -7.40
CA MET A 19 20.47 4.53 -8.39
C MET A 19 20.67 5.99 -7.92
N GLY A 20 21.14 6.21 -6.68
CA GLY A 20 21.43 7.51 -6.11
C GLY A 20 20.26 8.22 -5.45
N TYR A 21 19.18 7.50 -5.09
CA TYR A 21 18.10 8.07 -4.28
C TYR A 21 18.45 8.01 -2.78
N ASP A 22 18.11 9.08 -2.05
CA ASP A 22 18.27 9.12 -0.59
C ASP A 22 17.10 8.42 0.10
N VAL A 23 17.21 7.11 0.20
CA VAL A 23 16.19 6.24 0.85
C VAL A 23 16.05 6.58 2.33
N ASP A 24 17.16 6.94 3.00
CA ASP A 24 17.13 7.31 4.42
C ASP A 24 16.29 8.57 4.66
N TYR A 25 16.30 9.52 3.73
CA TYR A 25 15.41 10.68 3.75
C TYR A 25 13.94 10.24 3.64
N LEU A 26 13.64 9.32 2.72
CA LEU A 26 12.27 8.82 2.49
C LEU A 26 11.74 8.10 3.73
N GLU A 27 12.53 7.24 4.35
CA GLU A 27 12.13 6.43 5.50
C GLU A 27 12.10 7.21 6.83
N ARG A 28 12.90 8.24 6.99
CA ARG A 28 13.14 8.95 8.27
C ARG A 28 11.85 9.44 8.91
N GLY A 29 10.93 9.99 8.12
CA GLY A 29 9.65 10.50 8.59
C GLY A 29 8.77 9.38 9.16
N VAL A 30 8.67 8.29 8.43
CA VAL A 30 7.90 7.09 8.81
C VAL A 30 8.49 6.46 10.07
N LYS A 31 9.79 6.19 10.10
CA LYS A 31 10.49 5.60 11.26
C LYS A 31 10.30 6.42 12.55
N ARG A 32 10.43 7.75 12.48
CA ARG A 32 10.19 8.64 13.63
C ARG A 32 8.74 8.60 14.10
N ARG A 33 7.79 8.57 13.19
CA ARG A 33 6.36 8.48 13.51
C ARG A 33 6.01 7.15 14.15
N ILE A 34 6.51 6.03 13.63
CA ILE A 34 6.32 4.70 14.23
C ILE A 34 6.87 4.67 15.66
N ALA A 35 8.08 5.20 15.89
CA ALA A 35 8.67 5.27 17.21
C ALA A 35 7.83 6.13 18.18
N PHE A 36 7.30 7.26 17.73
CA PHE A 36 6.40 8.10 18.51
C PHE A 36 5.08 7.37 18.84
N ILE A 37 4.46 6.71 17.86
CA ILE A 37 3.21 5.95 18.04
C ILE A 37 3.41 4.84 19.08
N LYS A 38 4.47 4.04 18.96
CA LYS A 38 4.81 2.95 19.90
C LYS A 38 4.97 3.46 21.34
N LYS A 39 5.43 4.70 21.52
CA LYS A 39 5.65 5.30 22.85
C LYS A 39 4.39 5.92 23.47
N ARG A 40 3.41 6.33 22.65
CA ARG A 40 2.32 7.23 23.09
C ARG A 40 0.92 6.66 22.94
N PHE A 41 0.74 5.64 22.12
CA PHE A 41 -0.59 5.10 21.81
C PHE A 41 -0.81 3.76 22.49
N SER A 42 -2.08 3.48 22.85
CA SER A 42 -2.46 2.17 23.38
C SER A 42 -2.34 1.08 22.30
N PRO A 43 -2.24 -0.20 22.71
CA PRO A 43 -2.22 -1.33 21.78
C PRO A 43 -3.42 -1.33 20.83
N GLU A 44 -4.63 -1.01 21.33
CA GLU A 44 -5.85 -0.95 20.52
C GLU A 44 -5.77 0.17 19.47
N ALA A 45 -5.24 1.34 19.85
CA ALA A 45 -5.06 2.45 18.91
C ALA A 45 -3.97 2.16 17.87
N MET A 46 -2.95 1.39 18.20
CA MET A 46 -1.96 0.90 17.25
C MET A 46 -2.58 -0.11 16.29
N LEU A 47 -3.35 -1.07 16.82
CA LEU A 47 -4.06 -2.06 16.01
C LEU A 47 -5.06 -1.40 15.05
N ALA A 48 -5.80 -0.38 15.51
CA ALA A 48 -6.67 0.42 14.63
C ALA A 48 -5.88 1.10 13.49
N GLY A 49 -4.64 1.54 13.78
CA GLY A 49 -3.73 2.06 12.76
C GLY A 49 -3.31 1.00 11.73
N THR A 50 -3.00 -0.21 12.20
CA THR A 50 -2.70 -1.36 11.34
C THR A 50 -3.89 -1.70 10.44
N CYS A 51 -5.11 -1.80 10.97
CA CYS A 51 -6.33 -2.00 10.16
C CYS A 51 -6.48 -0.96 9.04
N ALA A 52 -6.15 0.30 9.33
CA ALA A 52 -6.24 1.36 8.34
C ALA A 52 -5.18 1.21 7.24
N VAL A 53 -3.96 0.82 7.58
CA VAL A 53 -2.88 0.60 6.61
C VAL A 53 -3.18 -0.64 5.76
N GLU A 54 -3.58 -1.76 6.36
CA GLU A 54 -3.98 -2.97 5.63
C GLU A 54 -5.14 -2.72 4.66
N HIS A 55 -6.10 -1.87 5.04
CA HIS A 55 -7.16 -1.50 4.10
C HIS A 55 -6.60 -0.73 2.89
N PHE A 56 -5.63 0.18 3.08
CA PHE A 56 -4.97 0.87 1.97
C PHE A 56 -4.21 -0.09 1.08
N THR A 57 -3.40 -0.96 1.65
CA THR A 57 -2.58 -1.90 0.88
C THR A 57 -3.46 -2.88 0.12
N ALA A 58 -4.56 -3.36 0.73
CA ALA A 58 -5.52 -4.23 0.07
C ALA A 58 -6.22 -3.56 -1.13
N ILE A 59 -6.71 -2.31 -1.00
CA ILE A 59 -7.37 -1.63 -2.14
C ILE A 59 -6.39 -1.24 -3.23
N LEU A 60 -5.13 -0.93 -2.90
CA LEU A 60 -4.08 -0.69 -3.88
C LEU A 60 -3.64 -1.98 -4.57
N GLY A 61 -3.54 -3.07 -3.80
CA GLY A 61 -3.27 -4.41 -4.32
C GLY A 61 -4.32 -4.87 -5.33
N ASP A 62 -5.60 -4.68 -5.01
CA ASP A 62 -6.70 -5.01 -5.91
C ASP A 62 -6.60 -4.27 -7.25
N VAL A 63 -6.33 -2.95 -7.21
CA VAL A 63 -6.12 -2.17 -8.44
C VAL A 63 -4.89 -2.64 -9.22
N LEU A 64 -3.83 -2.99 -8.54
CA LEU A 64 -2.61 -3.47 -9.18
C LEU A 64 -2.84 -4.81 -9.89
N LEU A 65 -3.63 -5.70 -9.30
CA LEU A 65 -3.95 -7.01 -9.89
C LEU A 65 -4.99 -6.92 -11.02
N THR A 66 -5.93 -5.99 -10.92
CA THR A 66 -7.05 -5.89 -11.87
C THR A 66 -6.82 -4.91 -13.01
N ASN A 67 -5.92 -3.95 -12.86
CA ASN A 67 -5.66 -2.91 -13.86
C ASN A 67 -4.27 -3.07 -14.49
N PRO A 68 -4.17 -3.61 -15.72
CA PRO A 68 -2.89 -3.85 -16.39
C PRO A 68 -2.04 -2.57 -16.58
N ARG A 69 -2.66 -1.39 -16.59
CA ARG A 69 -1.95 -0.11 -16.69
C ARG A 69 -1.06 0.21 -15.49
N MET A 70 -1.26 -0.46 -14.34
CA MET A 70 -0.47 -0.24 -13.13
C MET A 70 0.99 -0.68 -13.31
N LEU A 71 1.21 -1.73 -14.07
CA LEU A 71 2.53 -2.32 -14.31
C LEU A 71 2.95 -2.24 -15.79
N GLU A 72 2.27 -1.41 -16.58
CA GLU A 72 2.62 -1.19 -17.98
C GLU A 72 4.02 -0.57 -18.10
N GLY A 73 4.92 -1.21 -18.87
CA GLY A 73 6.30 -0.77 -19.04
C GLY A 73 7.23 -0.98 -17.83
N ALA A 74 6.74 -1.62 -16.77
CA ALA A 74 7.59 -1.98 -15.63
C ALA A 74 8.55 -3.11 -15.99
N ASP A 75 9.72 -3.11 -15.33
CA ASP A 75 10.64 -4.25 -15.40
C ASP A 75 9.92 -5.55 -15.00
N PRO A 76 10.10 -6.67 -15.73
CA PRO A 76 9.37 -7.90 -15.47
C PRO A 76 9.56 -8.46 -14.05
N GLN A 77 10.75 -8.35 -13.48
CA GLN A 77 11.02 -8.81 -12.12
C GLN A 77 10.30 -7.94 -11.09
N MET A 78 10.31 -6.61 -11.32
CA MET A 78 9.58 -5.67 -10.46
C MET A 78 8.06 -5.85 -10.58
N ALA A 79 7.55 -6.03 -11.79
CA ALA A 79 6.13 -6.30 -12.00
C ALA A 79 5.68 -7.58 -11.27
N ARG A 80 6.53 -8.61 -11.29
CA ARG A 80 6.30 -9.85 -10.58
C ARG A 80 6.30 -9.65 -9.07
N LEU A 81 7.31 -8.96 -8.52
CA LEU A 81 7.42 -8.64 -7.10
C LEU A 81 6.16 -7.90 -6.59
N TRP A 82 5.72 -6.89 -7.32
CA TRP A 82 4.55 -6.11 -6.93
C TRP A 82 3.24 -6.89 -7.03
N ARG A 83 3.09 -7.80 -8.01
CA ARG A 83 1.91 -8.70 -8.04
C ARG A 83 1.90 -9.66 -6.86
N TRP A 84 3.05 -10.29 -6.56
CA TRP A 84 3.18 -11.16 -5.40
C TRP A 84 2.81 -10.43 -4.11
N HIS A 85 3.37 -9.24 -3.90
CA HIS A 85 3.04 -8.41 -2.75
C HIS A 85 1.54 -8.09 -2.68
N ALA A 86 0.91 -7.72 -3.78
CA ALA A 86 -0.52 -7.45 -3.85
C ALA A 86 -1.39 -8.67 -3.53
N LEU A 87 -0.94 -9.88 -3.87
CA LEU A 87 -1.63 -11.12 -3.50
C LEU A 87 -1.58 -11.35 -1.99
N GLU A 88 -0.42 -11.21 -1.37
CA GLU A 88 -0.28 -11.36 0.08
C GLU A 88 -1.12 -10.32 0.85
N GLU A 89 -1.15 -9.07 0.41
CA GLU A 89 -2.02 -8.03 0.99
C GLU A 89 -3.51 -8.38 0.87
N THR A 90 -3.89 -9.04 -0.23
CA THR A 90 -5.27 -9.51 -0.42
C THR A 90 -5.62 -10.62 0.56
N GLU A 91 -4.72 -11.57 0.81
CA GLU A 91 -4.92 -12.66 1.76
C GLU A 91 -5.06 -12.17 3.21
N HIS A 92 -4.28 -11.14 3.57
CA HIS A 92 -4.21 -10.66 4.95
C HIS A 92 -5.20 -9.54 5.29
N LYS A 93 -5.93 -9.00 4.35
CA LYS A 93 -6.72 -7.75 4.45
C LYS A 93 -7.71 -7.68 5.61
N SER A 94 -8.10 -8.81 6.22
CA SER A 94 -9.04 -8.81 7.35
C SER A 94 -8.40 -9.15 8.69
N VAL A 95 -7.17 -9.63 8.72
CA VAL A 95 -6.55 -10.19 9.93
C VAL A 95 -6.53 -9.18 11.08
N ALA A 96 -5.98 -8.00 10.86
CA ALA A 96 -5.95 -6.96 11.89
C ALA A 96 -7.35 -6.43 12.19
N PHE A 97 -8.22 -6.32 11.18
CA PHE A 97 -9.59 -5.86 11.36
C PHE A 97 -10.39 -6.80 12.26
N ASP A 98 -10.34 -8.11 12.02
CA ASP A 98 -11.03 -9.12 12.82
C ASP A 98 -10.53 -9.14 14.27
N MET A 99 -9.20 -9.08 14.44
CA MET A 99 -8.59 -8.95 15.76
C MET A 99 -9.08 -7.69 16.48
N PHE A 100 -9.09 -6.54 15.80
CA PHE A 100 -9.54 -5.28 16.41
C PHE A 100 -11.01 -5.35 16.83
N MET A 101 -11.87 -5.92 15.98
CA MET A 101 -13.29 -6.06 16.30
C MET A 101 -13.54 -6.98 17.49
N GLN A 102 -12.71 -8.02 17.69
CA GLN A 102 -12.79 -8.90 18.84
C GLN A 102 -12.30 -8.25 20.16
N VAL A 103 -11.20 -7.48 20.12
CA VAL A 103 -10.58 -6.96 21.35
C VAL A 103 -11.08 -5.58 21.75
N CYS A 104 -11.59 -4.77 20.82
CA CYS A 104 -11.99 -3.39 21.05
C CYS A 104 -13.36 -3.05 20.45
N GLY A 105 -13.56 -3.31 19.15
CA GLY A 105 -14.81 -3.06 18.43
C GLY A 105 -15.20 -1.58 18.26
N ASP A 106 -14.36 -0.62 18.69
CA ASP A 106 -14.68 0.82 18.58
C ASP A 106 -14.53 1.34 17.15
N ARG A 107 -15.63 1.38 16.40
CA ARG A 107 -15.72 1.91 15.05
C ARG A 107 -15.29 3.37 14.93
N LYS A 108 -15.51 4.18 15.97
CA LYS A 108 -15.07 5.59 15.97
C LYS A 108 -13.56 5.68 16.03
N MET A 109 -12.92 4.79 16.80
CA MET A 109 -11.45 4.67 16.83
C MET A 109 -10.90 4.26 15.46
N LEU A 110 -11.49 3.25 14.80
CA LEU A 110 -11.13 2.86 13.43
C LEU A 110 -11.21 4.03 12.45
N GLY A 111 -12.34 4.75 12.43
CA GLY A 111 -12.52 5.90 11.55
C GLY A 111 -11.52 7.04 11.81
N LYS A 112 -11.15 7.29 13.09
CA LYS A 112 -10.10 8.27 13.43
C LYS A 112 -8.72 7.77 12.95
N ALA A 113 -8.42 6.49 13.14
CA ALA A 113 -7.18 5.89 12.67
C ALA A 113 -7.07 5.97 11.16
N MET A 114 -8.13 5.65 10.42
CA MET A 114 -8.18 5.73 8.96
C MET A 114 -7.87 7.16 8.46
N ARG A 115 -8.57 8.18 8.97
CA ARG A 115 -8.30 9.58 8.56
C ARG A 115 -6.86 10.00 8.83
N ARG A 116 -6.30 9.61 9.99
CA ARG A 116 -4.92 9.92 10.34
C ARG A 116 -3.94 9.17 9.44
N SER A 117 -4.16 7.89 9.18
CA SER A 117 -3.33 7.08 8.28
C SER A 117 -3.39 7.63 6.86
N THR A 118 -4.57 8.03 6.37
CA THR A 118 -4.72 8.71 5.06
C THR A 118 -3.88 9.96 4.97
N PHE A 119 -3.99 10.83 5.98
CA PHE A 119 -3.22 12.10 5.99
C PHE A 119 -1.71 11.83 5.90
N PHE A 120 -1.20 10.92 6.71
CA PHE A 120 0.25 10.64 6.70
C PHE A 120 0.68 9.86 5.46
N PHE A 121 -0.14 8.94 4.95
CA PHE A 121 0.12 8.25 3.70
C PHE A 121 0.25 9.24 2.53
N MET A 122 -0.70 10.15 2.39
CA MET A 122 -0.66 11.19 1.35
C MET A 122 0.53 12.13 1.52
N LEU A 123 0.86 12.52 2.76
CA LEU A 123 2.01 13.37 3.05
C LEU A 123 3.32 12.68 2.67
N ASP A 124 3.52 11.43 3.08
CA ASP A 124 4.77 10.71 2.83
C ASP A 124 4.92 10.39 1.34
N THR A 125 3.84 9.94 0.68
CA THR A 125 3.85 9.67 -0.76
C THR A 125 4.14 10.93 -1.57
N THR A 126 3.52 12.07 -1.22
CA THR A 126 3.76 13.35 -1.89
C THR A 126 5.21 13.81 -1.67
N ARG A 127 5.73 13.70 -0.46
CA ARG A 127 7.14 14.05 -0.16
C ARG A 127 8.10 13.15 -0.92
N GLY A 128 7.81 11.86 -0.97
CA GLY A 128 8.59 10.90 -1.75
C GLY A 128 8.59 11.24 -3.23
N LEU A 129 7.42 11.49 -3.82
CA LEU A 129 7.28 11.89 -5.22
C LEU A 129 8.08 13.18 -5.53
N ILE A 130 7.94 14.21 -4.69
CA ILE A 130 8.68 15.47 -4.86
C ILE A 130 10.20 15.21 -4.80
N HIS A 131 10.65 14.39 -3.85
CA HIS A 131 12.06 14.05 -3.71
C HIS A 131 12.60 13.36 -4.96
N MET A 132 11.89 12.35 -5.47
CA MET A 132 12.28 11.61 -6.67
C MET A 132 12.25 12.51 -7.91
N LEU A 133 11.18 13.27 -8.15
CA LEU A 133 11.10 14.21 -9.28
C LEU A 133 12.18 15.28 -9.24
N LYS A 134 12.57 15.75 -8.04
CA LYS A 134 13.68 16.68 -7.87
C LYS A 134 15.00 16.04 -8.28
N ARG A 135 15.24 14.81 -7.87
CA ARG A 135 16.45 14.04 -8.22
C ARG A 135 16.55 13.82 -9.72
N ASP A 136 15.44 13.55 -10.38
CA ASP A 136 15.37 13.31 -11.83
C ASP A 136 15.33 14.60 -12.66
N GLY A 137 15.35 15.77 -12.03
CA GLY A 137 15.27 17.07 -12.72
C GLY A 137 13.88 17.39 -13.30
N LEU A 138 12.85 16.63 -12.90
CA LEU A 138 11.49 16.72 -13.46
C LEU A 138 10.51 17.52 -12.59
N LEU A 139 10.95 18.00 -11.42
CA LEU A 139 10.05 18.67 -10.46
C LEU A 139 9.25 19.83 -11.06
N TRP A 140 9.87 20.63 -11.92
CA TRP A 140 9.24 21.79 -12.55
C TRP A 140 8.67 21.51 -13.93
N ASN A 141 8.65 20.26 -14.37
CA ASN A 141 8.05 19.87 -15.63
C ASN A 141 6.52 19.73 -15.48
N TRP A 142 5.77 20.76 -15.89
CA TRP A 142 4.32 20.80 -15.76
C TRP A 142 3.61 19.64 -16.50
N ARG A 143 4.20 19.09 -17.55
CA ARG A 143 3.64 17.96 -18.31
C ARG A 143 3.63 16.70 -17.44
N VAL A 144 4.70 16.45 -16.70
CA VAL A 144 4.79 15.31 -15.77
C VAL A 144 3.67 15.39 -14.71
N TRP A 145 3.43 16.57 -14.13
CA TRP A 145 2.36 16.78 -13.17
C TRP A 145 0.97 16.61 -13.80
N ARG A 146 0.73 17.22 -14.94
CA ARG A 146 -0.55 17.09 -15.67
C ARG A 146 -0.82 15.62 -16.00
N ASP A 147 0.16 14.92 -16.57
CA ASP A 147 -0.01 13.55 -17.03
C ASP A 147 -0.16 12.59 -15.84
N GLY A 148 0.60 12.79 -14.75
CA GLY A 148 0.46 12.04 -13.52
C GLY A 148 -0.92 12.26 -12.85
N ILE A 149 -1.38 13.50 -12.74
CA ILE A 149 -2.71 13.80 -12.20
C ILE A 149 -3.82 13.19 -13.07
N ASN A 150 -3.69 13.30 -14.39
CA ASN A 150 -4.65 12.71 -15.33
C ASN A 150 -4.64 11.16 -15.24
N TRP A 151 -3.48 10.54 -15.07
CA TRP A 151 -3.37 9.11 -14.89
C TRP A 151 -4.01 8.63 -13.59
N LEU A 152 -3.84 9.39 -12.48
CA LEU A 152 -4.44 9.07 -11.19
C LEU A 152 -5.95 9.37 -11.16
N TRP A 153 -6.38 10.56 -11.59
CA TRP A 153 -7.70 11.13 -11.33
C TRP A 153 -8.49 11.53 -12.58
N GLY A 154 -7.91 11.43 -13.77
CA GLY A 154 -8.56 11.74 -15.04
C GLY A 154 -9.81 10.88 -15.28
N ARG A 155 -10.45 11.03 -16.44
CA ARG A 155 -11.68 10.30 -16.79
C ARG A 155 -11.54 8.77 -16.65
N GLN A 156 -10.36 8.24 -16.97
CA GLN A 156 -9.98 6.83 -16.82
C GLN A 156 -8.91 6.66 -15.73
N GLY A 157 -8.92 7.53 -14.73
CA GLY A 157 -7.93 7.56 -13.65
C GLY A 157 -8.03 6.33 -12.76
N VAL A 158 -6.88 5.79 -12.41
CA VAL A 158 -6.77 4.52 -11.66
C VAL A 158 -7.29 4.61 -10.24
N PHE A 159 -7.33 5.80 -9.63
CA PHE A 159 -7.80 5.99 -8.25
C PHE A 159 -9.27 6.37 -8.12
N ARG A 160 -9.94 6.74 -9.20
CA ARG A 160 -11.36 7.11 -9.14
C ARG A 160 -12.26 5.98 -8.61
N PRO A 161 -12.11 4.72 -9.08
CA PRO A 161 -12.90 3.61 -8.55
C PRO A 161 -12.67 3.35 -7.06
N LEU A 162 -11.46 3.64 -6.56
CA LEU A 162 -11.09 3.36 -5.17
C LEU A 162 -11.80 4.24 -4.15
N VAL A 163 -12.32 5.40 -4.55
CA VAL A 163 -12.99 6.33 -3.62
C VAL A 163 -14.18 5.65 -2.93
N GLY A 164 -14.99 4.89 -3.68
CA GLY A 164 -16.11 4.14 -3.12
C GLY A 164 -15.63 3.10 -2.11
N VAL A 165 -14.68 2.26 -2.51
CA VAL A 165 -14.10 1.20 -1.67
C VAL A 165 -13.46 1.76 -0.39
N TYR A 166 -12.73 2.88 -0.51
CA TYR A 166 -12.16 3.59 0.63
C TYR A 166 -13.25 4.11 1.59
N MET A 167 -14.35 4.65 1.06
CA MET A 167 -15.44 5.19 1.88
C MET A 167 -16.23 4.09 2.58
N ASP A 168 -16.28 2.89 2.04
CA ASP A 168 -16.95 1.74 2.66
C ASP A 168 -16.37 1.40 4.04
N PHE A 169 -15.09 1.66 4.28
CA PHE A 169 -14.44 1.47 5.59
C PHE A 169 -15.17 2.19 6.73
N TYR A 170 -15.84 3.31 6.44
CA TYR A 170 -16.55 4.12 7.43
C TYR A 170 -17.99 3.68 7.66
N ARG A 171 -18.49 2.73 6.88
CA ARG A 171 -19.89 2.26 6.98
C ARG A 171 -20.07 1.35 8.20
N ASP A 172 -21.20 1.47 8.86
CA ASP A 172 -21.60 0.50 9.86
C ASP A 172 -21.77 -0.89 9.21
N GLY A 173 -21.26 -1.93 9.90
CA GLY A 173 -21.28 -3.29 9.37
C GLY A 173 -20.27 -3.58 8.25
N PHE A 174 -19.37 -2.64 7.91
CA PHE A 174 -18.29 -2.92 6.97
C PHE A 174 -17.40 -4.05 7.47
N HIS A 175 -17.02 -4.93 6.54
CA HIS A 175 -15.98 -5.93 6.70
C HIS A 175 -15.12 -6.00 5.43
N PRO A 176 -13.78 -6.17 5.51
CA PRO A 176 -12.91 -6.18 4.33
C PRO A 176 -13.30 -7.21 3.25
N TRP A 177 -13.85 -8.36 3.66
CA TRP A 177 -14.32 -9.40 2.72
C TRP A 177 -15.64 -9.07 2.01
N GLN A 178 -16.28 -7.93 2.26
CA GLN A 178 -17.39 -7.46 1.41
C GLN A 178 -16.92 -7.11 -0.02
N HIS A 179 -15.62 -6.84 -0.17
CA HIS A 179 -14.94 -6.75 -1.47
C HIS A 179 -14.20 -8.08 -1.72
N ASP A 180 -14.93 -9.11 -2.13
CA ASP A 180 -14.37 -10.44 -2.41
C ASP A 180 -13.54 -10.42 -3.68
N ASN A 181 -12.24 -10.66 -3.52
CA ASN A 181 -11.25 -10.73 -4.59
C ASN A 181 -10.35 -11.98 -4.46
N MET A 182 -10.82 -13.02 -3.74
CA MET A 182 -10.08 -14.29 -3.61
C MET A 182 -9.82 -14.97 -4.94
N HIS A 183 -10.69 -14.79 -5.92
CA HIS A 183 -10.49 -15.30 -7.28
C HIS A 183 -9.18 -14.80 -7.91
N LEU A 184 -8.70 -13.60 -7.56
CA LEU A 184 -7.40 -13.08 -8.01
C LEU A 184 -6.24 -13.85 -7.38
N VAL A 185 -6.37 -14.21 -6.10
CA VAL A 185 -5.37 -15.04 -5.42
C VAL A 185 -5.29 -16.42 -6.07
N GLU A 186 -6.42 -17.05 -6.31
CA GLU A 186 -6.49 -18.36 -6.98
C GLU A 186 -5.92 -18.32 -8.39
N GLN A 187 -6.14 -17.22 -9.12
CA GLN A 187 -5.64 -17.03 -10.49
C GLN A 187 -4.12 -16.91 -10.56
N TYR A 188 -3.49 -16.18 -9.62
CA TYR A 188 -2.07 -15.84 -9.72
C TYR A 188 -1.16 -16.70 -8.83
N ARG A 189 -1.69 -17.33 -7.78
CA ARG A 189 -0.89 -18.16 -6.85
C ARG A 189 -0.07 -19.27 -7.54
N PRO A 190 -0.61 -20.03 -8.51
CA PRO A 190 0.14 -21.11 -9.16
C PRO A 190 1.45 -20.65 -9.79
N ASP A 191 1.49 -19.42 -10.33
CA ASP A 191 2.69 -18.86 -10.96
C ASP A 191 3.83 -18.65 -9.95
N TYR A 192 3.51 -18.38 -8.69
CA TYR A 192 4.50 -18.14 -7.63
C TYR A 192 4.92 -19.42 -6.91
N GLU A 193 4.03 -20.39 -6.77
CA GLU A 193 4.34 -21.69 -6.17
C GLU A 193 5.28 -22.50 -7.07
N GLN A 194 5.09 -22.44 -8.38
CA GLN A 194 5.99 -23.11 -9.34
C GLN A 194 7.42 -22.57 -9.28
N ASP A 195 7.58 -21.27 -9.11
CA ASP A 195 8.89 -20.66 -9.04
C ASP A 195 9.61 -20.91 -7.71
N ALA A 196 8.87 -20.93 -6.60
CA ALA A 196 9.43 -21.34 -5.31
C ALA A 196 9.96 -22.78 -5.34
N ALA A 197 9.27 -23.67 -6.07
CA ALA A 197 9.70 -25.04 -6.28
C ALA A 197 10.94 -25.18 -7.21
N LEU A 198 11.12 -24.23 -8.15
CA LEU A 198 12.29 -24.21 -9.05
C LEU A 198 13.52 -23.55 -8.40
N ALA A 199 13.34 -22.78 -7.34
CA ALA A 199 14.41 -22.10 -6.61
C ALA A 199 14.92 -22.86 -5.38
N SER A 200 14.30 -23.99 -5.02
CA SER A 200 14.68 -24.91 -3.92
C SER A 200 15.55 -26.03 -4.43
#